data_9f82fbe833b005f02f436ad959525f33
#
_entry.id   9f82fbe833b005f02f436ad959525f33
#
_cell.length_a   1.000
_cell.length_b   1.000
_cell.length_c   1.000
_cell.angle_alpha   90.00
_cell.angle_beta   90.00
_cell.angle_gamma   90.00
#
_symmetry.space_group_name_H-M   'P 1'
#
loop_
_entity.id
_entity.type
_entity.pdbx_description
1 polymer ?
#
loop_
_entity_poly.entity_id
_entity_poly.type
_entity_poly.pdbx_seq_one_letter_code
_entity_poly.pdbx_strand_id
1 'polypeptide(L)'
;MGPYERRPARPPRRASSAVLTRGKPGSIKMLMGLRHPDVPTFPEFWSFPGGGVSKEDIEYARKSSDHGDDNQSLESLVTLFREVVEETGLSKSEDGRWAIVPPHVRKKMTEGPGAWIEALAEGMIKMDASGASLVTERTTPPLAPVRYTNRFYHIHLGEDAPEPEHPPGRSEFTEFRWWDPEDILEQWEQGTARMAPPQVTFMRDIVGRCREGRGILDILSELAGEPPIGPHKIEFAPGVECLPIPTATLPPSTHTNCFVIGQGDELLLVDPAIQDEEGQAIIVQRLNELESNGKRIKAILYTHRHTDHIGDRSRIQDIVDVEVLGTTETLAAIGGGTVIKEGDIIDLDDNLPWTVIETPGHCPGMVSLISKSGLLSADNVTMVGTILVPSADGDMRQYMNGLERLSALNPNLLFPSHGPVCAAPMRVLSRTLKHRMERQSKVLNAVKGGLNRLEDIALSAYKDAPDAPESLVRDQTLSHLRGLVKEGLVIEEGDIFSTI
;
A
#
# COMPACT_ATOMS: atom_id res chain seq x y z
N MET A 1 15.68 22.96 4.32
CA MET A 1 14.21 23.06 4.45
C MET A 1 13.89 23.03 5.93
N GLY A 2 12.99 23.91 6.41
CA GLY A 2 12.52 23.83 7.80
C GLY A 2 11.72 22.52 7.98
N PRO A 3 11.63 22.02 9.20
CA PRO A 3 10.87 20.80 9.48
C PRO A 3 9.40 21.04 9.07
N TYR A 4 8.86 20.12 8.28
CA TYR A 4 7.43 20.10 8.01
C TYR A 4 6.68 19.84 9.32
N GLU A 5 5.50 20.42 9.46
CA GLU A 5 4.63 20.08 10.59
C GLU A 5 4.02 18.69 10.38
N ARG A 6 3.99 17.93 11.47
CA ARG A 6 3.33 16.62 11.49
C ARG A 6 1.82 16.78 11.28
N ARG A 7 1.24 15.95 10.43
CA ARG A 7 -0.19 15.96 10.10
C ARG A 7 -0.85 14.65 10.49
N PRO A 8 -2.11 14.68 10.94
CA PRO A 8 -2.87 13.46 11.21
C PRO A 8 -3.20 12.72 9.92
N ALA A 9 -3.25 11.40 10.00
CA ALA A 9 -3.75 10.56 8.91
C ALA A 9 -5.23 10.85 8.63
N ARG A 10 -5.65 10.64 7.38
CA ARG A 10 -7.06 10.79 7.00
C ARG A 10 -7.94 9.78 7.74
N PRO A 11 -9.15 10.16 8.16
CA PRO A 11 -10.08 9.21 8.79
C PRO A 11 -10.48 8.12 7.78
N PRO A 12 -10.65 6.86 8.23
CA PRO A 12 -11.06 5.77 7.37
C PRO A 12 -12.55 5.90 6.96
N ARG A 13 -12.87 5.46 5.75
CA ARG A 13 -14.23 5.21 5.26
C ARG A 13 -14.65 3.80 5.65
N ARG A 14 -15.95 3.51 5.66
CA ARG A 14 -16.44 2.16 5.91
C ARG A 14 -16.46 1.33 4.63
N ALA A 15 -16.21 0.02 4.79
CA ALA A 15 -16.26 -0.98 3.72
C ALA A 15 -16.74 -2.32 4.28
N SER A 16 -17.17 -3.21 3.40
CA SER A 16 -17.54 -4.58 3.73
C SER A 16 -16.97 -5.56 2.72
N SER A 17 -16.56 -6.74 3.18
CA SER A 17 -16.08 -7.84 2.34
C SER A 17 -16.72 -9.15 2.73
N ALA A 18 -16.96 -10.02 1.75
CA ALA A 18 -17.64 -11.30 1.90
C ALA A 18 -16.64 -12.46 1.92
N VAL A 19 -16.50 -13.11 3.06
CA VAL A 19 -15.80 -14.40 3.20
C VAL A 19 -16.82 -15.51 2.87
N LEU A 20 -16.99 -15.77 1.58
CA LEU A 20 -17.91 -16.81 1.11
C LEU A 20 -17.22 -18.17 1.19
N THR A 21 -17.88 -19.15 1.83
CA THR A 21 -17.36 -20.52 1.93
C THR A 21 -18.32 -21.52 1.29
N ARG A 22 -17.75 -22.60 0.72
CA ARG A 22 -18.48 -23.70 0.09
C ARG A 22 -17.85 -25.05 0.47
N GLY A 23 -18.66 -26.10 0.54
CA GLY A 23 -18.22 -27.48 0.73
C GLY A 23 -18.73 -28.12 2.01
N LYS A 24 -18.34 -29.38 2.23
CA LYS A 24 -18.64 -30.15 3.46
C LYS A 24 -17.57 -29.93 4.54
N PRO A 25 -17.89 -30.17 5.81
CA PRO A 25 -16.86 -30.25 6.86
C PRO A 25 -15.68 -31.13 6.40
N GLY A 26 -14.46 -30.62 6.53
CA GLY A 26 -13.23 -31.27 6.06
C GLY A 26 -12.83 -30.96 4.61
N SER A 27 -13.66 -30.24 3.83
CA SER A 27 -13.35 -29.81 2.45
C SER A 27 -13.90 -28.41 2.14
N ILE A 28 -13.93 -27.55 3.16
CA ILE A 28 -14.41 -26.17 3.00
C ILE A 28 -13.38 -25.34 2.23
N LYS A 29 -13.86 -24.63 1.22
CA LYS A 29 -13.07 -23.67 0.42
C LYS A 29 -13.63 -22.27 0.53
N MET A 30 -12.78 -21.28 0.31
CA MET A 30 -13.10 -19.85 0.35
C MET A 30 -13.04 -19.24 -1.04
N LEU A 31 -14.05 -18.44 -1.40
CA LEU A 31 -14.06 -17.72 -2.66
C LEU A 31 -13.19 -16.48 -2.59
N MET A 32 -12.26 -16.37 -3.52
CA MET A 32 -11.52 -15.12 -3.78
C MET A 32 -11.53 -14.81 -5.27
N GLY A 33 -11.46 -13.51 -5.58
CA GLY A 33 -11.31 -13.00 -6.95
C GLY A 33 -9.89 -12.47 -7.18
N LEU A 34 -9.32 -12.75 -8.35
CA LEU A 34 -8.08 -12.13 -8.81
C LEU A 34 -8.40 -10.76 -9.42
N ARG A 35 -7.91 -9.70 -8.81
CA ARG A 35 -8.19 -8.32 -9.24
C ARG A 35 -7.61 -8.03 -10.62
N HIS A 36 -8.40 -7.33 -11.43
CA HIS A 36 -8.02 -6.98 -12.80
C HIS A 36 -6.72 -6.13 -12.82
N PRO A 37 -5.81 -6.31 -13.80
CA PRO A 37 -4.57 -5.52 -13.89
C PRO A 37 -4.78 -4.01 -13.99
N ASP A 38 -5.94 -3.57 -14.50
CA ASP A 38 -6.25 -2.14 -14.69
C ASP A 38 -6.90 -1.47 -13.48
N VAL A 39 -7.20 -2.21 -12.40
CA VAL A 39 -7.74 -1.56 -11.20
C VAL A 39 -6.66 -0.69 -10.54
N PRO A 40 -7.05 0.45 -9.95
CA PRO A 40 -6.08 1.39 -9.39
C PRO A 40 -5.42 0.89 -8.10
N THR A 41 -6.09 -0.02 -7.37
CA THR A 41 -5.65 -0.48 -6.05
C THR A 41 -5.40 -1.98 -6.08
N PHE A 42 -4.17 -2.38 -5.78
CA PHE A 42 -3.73 -3.78 -5.72
C PHE A 42 -4.14 -4.62 -6.94
N PRO A 43 -3.73 -4.24 -8.18
CA PRO A 43 -3.93 -5.07 -9.36
C PRO A 43 -3.24 -6.43 -9.17
N GLU A 44 -3.86 -7.49 -9.71
CA GLU A 44 -3.34 -8.86 -9.66
C GLU A 44 -3.19 -9.43 -8.23
N PHE A 45 -3.98 -8.94 -7.28
CA PHE A 45 -4.09 -9.48 -5.93
C PHE A 45 -5.36 -10.32 -5.81
N TRP A 46 -5.25 -11.44 -5.10
CA TRP A 46 -6.41 -12.19 -4.64
C TRP A 46 -7.07 -11.44 -3.48
N SER A 47 -8.37 -11.23 -3.60
CA SER A 47 -9.15 -10.55 -2.58
C SER A 47 -10.55 -11.13 -2.44
N PHE A 48 -11.14 -10.96 -1.27
CA PHE A 48 -12.55 -11.25 -1.07
C PHE A 48 -13.42 -10.25 -1.83
N PRO A 49 -14.58 -10.64 -2.37
CA PRO A 49 -15.58 -9.72 -2.90
C PRO A 49 -15.98 -8.69 -1.86
N GLY A 50 -16.20 -7.45 -2.30
CA GLY A 50 -16.61 -6.38 -1.40
C GLY A 50 -16.20 -4.99 -1.85
N GLY A 51 -16.76 -3.96 -1.17
CA GLY A 51 -16.51 -2.57 -1.51
C GLY A 51 -16.85 -1.57 -0.43
N GLY A 52 -16.78 -0.29 -0.80
CA GLY A 52 -17.05 0.82 0.10
C GLY A 52 -18.54 1.04 0.36
N VAL A 53 -18.89 1.43 1.59
CA VAL A 53 -20.26 1.83 1.93
C VAL A 53 -20.62 3.09 1.15
N SER A 54 -21.66 3.01 0.32
CA SER A 54 -22.18 4.13 -0.47
C SER A 54 -23.19 4.97 0.32
N LYS A 55 -23.54 6.14 -0.21
CA LYS A 55 -24.61 6.97 0.38
C LYS A 55 -25.97 6.28 0.28
N GLU A 56 -26.20 5.57 -0.78
CA GLU A 56 -27.43 4.84 -1.07
C GLU A 56 -27.59 3.65 -0.11
N ASP A 57 -26.49 2.96 0.23
CA ASP A 57 -26.47 1.89 1.24
C ASP A 57 -26.89 2.43 2.61
N ILE A 58 -26.37 3.61 2.99
CA ILE A 58 -26.70 4.30 4.24
C ILE A 58 -28.19 4.69 4.26
N GLU A 59 -28.70 5.28 3.17
CA GLU A 59 -30.09 5.70 3.09
C GLU A 59 -31.07 4.54 3.15
N TYR A 60 -30.73 3.45 2.45
CA TYR A 60 -31.52 2.22 2.49
C TYR A 60 -31.56 1.62 3.90
N ALA A 61 -30.39 1.45 4.53
CA ALA A 61 -30.30 0.91 5.89
C ALA A 61 -31.13 1.73 6.90
N ARG A 62 -31.07 3.08 6.83
CA ARG A 62 -31.85 3.96 7.70
C ARG A 62 -33.38 3.85 7.51
N LYS A 63 -33.83 3.58 6.29
CA LYS A 63 -35.26 3.37 6.00
C LYS A 63 -35.76 1.99 6.42
N SER A 64 -34.86 1.03 6.51
CA SER A 64 -35.17 -0.37 6.83
C SER A 64 -35.00 -0.71 8.30
N SER A 65 -34.36 0.16 9.10
CA SER A 65 -34.20 -0.04 10.55
C SER A 65 -35.44 0.40 11.31
N ASP A 66 -36.02 -0.50 12.11
CA ASP A 66 -36.89 -0.12 13.22
C ASP A 66 -36.01 0.52 14.32
N HIS A 67 -36.51 1.63 14.90
CA HIS A 67 -35.78 2.50 15.83
C HIS A 67 -35.07 1.71 16.96
N GLY A 68 -33.76 1.56 16.89
CA GLY A 68 -32.95 1.04 17.97
C GLY A 68 -31.74 0.14 17.63
N ASP A 69 -31.62 -0.34 16.40
CA ASP A 69 -30.52 -1.20 16.01
C ASP A 69 -29.22 -0.42 15.66
N ASP A 70 -28.07 -1.08 15.78
CA ASP A 70 -26.77 -0.56 15.32
C ASP A 70 -26.80 -0.30 13.81
N ASN A 71 -27.18 0.92 13.45
CA ASN A 71 -27.26 1.35 12.04
C ASN A 71 -25.99 1.08 11.26
N GLN A 72 -24.80 1.12 11.89
CA GLN A 72 -23.54 0.88 11.20
C GLN A 72 -23.36 -0.58 10.77
N SER A 73 -23.86 -1.53 11.57
CA SER A 73 -23.84 -2.95 11.19
C SER A 73 -24.78 -3.20 10.03
N LEU A 74 -25.98 -2.61 10.04
CA LEU A 74 -26.94 -2.76 8.95
C LEU A 74 -26.43 -2.14 7.65
N GLU A 75 -25.85 -0.93 7.69
CA GLU A 75 -25.23 -0.30 6.52
C GLU A 75 -24.11 -1.17 5.91
N SER A 76 -23.30 -1.80 6.76
CA SER A 76 -22.23 -2.72 6.31
C SER A 76 -22.78 -4.00 5.66
N LEU A 77 -23.89 -4.55 6.21
CA LEU A 77 -24.55 -5.72 5.62
C LEU A 77 -25.23 -5.38 4.27
N VAL A 78 -25.86 -4.22 4.16
CA VAL A 78 -26.44 -3.74 2.90
C VAL A 78 -25.36 -3.66 1.83
N THR A 79 -24.22 -3.02 2.13
CA THR A 79 -23.06 -2.96 1.23
C THR A 79 -22.59 -4.37 0.84
N LEU A 80 -22.43 -5.25 1.83
CA LEU A 80 -21.98 -6.62 1.61
C LEU A 80 -22.82 -7.34 0.55
N PHE A 81 -24.15 -7.33 0.70
CA PHE A 81 -25.04 -8.03 -0.22
C PHE A 81 -25.07 -7.39 -1.60
N ARG A 82 -25.07 -6.08 -1.70
CA ARG A 82 -24.96 -5.38 -2.98
C ARG A 82 -23.69 -5.80 -3.72
N GLU A 83 -22.53 -5.73 -3.08
CA GLU A 83 -21.24 -6.07 -3.68
C GLU A 83 -21.18 -7.57 -4.07
N VAL A 84 -21.67 -8.48 -3.23
CA VAL A 84 -21.72 -9.91 -3.58
C VAL A 84 -22.52 -10.14 -4.85
N VAL A 85 -23.70 -9.51 -4.98
CA VAL A 85 -24.51 -9.65 -6.19
C VAL A 85 -23.84 -8.99 -7.40
N GLU A 86 -23.33 -7.78 -7.24
CA GLU A 86 -22.70 -7.03 -8.33
C GLU A 86 -21.45 -7.73 -8.86
N GLU A 87 -20.58 -8.21 -7.99
CA GLU A 87 -19.31 -8.79 -8.39
C GLU A 87 -19.42 -10.27 -8.77
N THR A 88 -20.17 -11.07 -8.01
CA THR A 88 -20.22 -12.54 -8.18
C THR A 88 -21.49 -13.08 -8.80
N GLY A 89 -22.56 -12.30 -8.83
CA GLY A 89 -23.89 -12.74 -9.25
C GLY A 89 -24.65 -13.60 -8.25
N LEU A 90 -24.06 -13.91 -7.10
CA LEU A 90 -24.66 -14.78 -6.09
C LEU A 90 -25.72 -14.04 -5.28
N SER A 91 -26.92 -14.58 -5.20
CA SER A 91 -28.02 -14.13 -4.35
C SER A 91 -28.87 -15.31 -3.89
N LYS A 92 -29.65 -15.15 -2.82
CA LYS A 92 -30.66 -16.13 -2.46
C LYS A 92 -31.91 -15.96 -3.30
N SER A 93 -32.46 -17.06 -3.80
CA SER A 93 -33.76 -17.15 -4.45
C SER A 93 -34.89 -17.15 -3.42
N GLU A 94 -36.14 -17.10 -3.87
CA GLU A 94 -37.32 -17.10 -2.99
C GLU A 94 -37.40 -18.32 -2.06
N ASP A 95 -36.94 -19.47 -2.55
CA ASP A 95 -36.89 -20.72 -1.76
C ASP A 95 -35.67 -20.81 -0.80
N GLY A 96 -34.88 -19.74 -0.70
CA GLY A 96 -33.74 -19.61 0.19
C GLY A 96 -32.45 -20.26 -0.30
N ARG A 97 -32.44 -20.87 -1.50
CA ARG A 97 -31.23 -21.44 -2.11
C ARG A 97 -30.39 -20.36 -2.79
N TRP A 98 -29.08 -20.57 -2.85
CA TRP A 98 -28.18 -19.72 -3.63
C TRP A 98 -28.39 -19.94 -5.13
N ALA A 99 -28.48 -18.84 -5.87
CA ALA A 99 -28.69 -18.81 -7.31
C ALA A 99 -27.91 -17.67 -7.95
N ILE A 100 -27.68 -17.75 -9.26
CA ILE A 100 -27.09 -16.65 -10.04
C ILE A 100 -28.20 -15.69 -10.47
N VAL A 101 -28.00 -14.42 -10.14
CA VAL A 101 -28.87 -13.33 -10.60
C VAL A 101 -28.67 -13.14 -12.10
N PRO A 102 -29.76 -13.09 -12.90
CA PRO A 102 -29.66 -12.96 -14.34
C PRO A 102 -28.84 -11.73 -14.79
N PRO A 103 -28.05 -11.84 -15.87
CA PRO A 103 -27.16 -10.75 -16.32
C PRO A 103 -27.87 -9.41 -16.59
N HIS A 104 -29.11 -9.43 -17.07
CA HIS A 104 -29.87 -8.19 -17.31
C HIS A 104 -30.25 -7.47 -16.01
N VAL A 105 -30.50 -8.20 -14.92
CA VAL A 105 -30.76 -7.63 -13.59
C VAL A 105 -29.48 -7.01 -13.03
N ARG A 106 -28.36 -7.73 -13.09
CA ARG A 106 -27.05 -7.23 -12.66
C ARG A 106 -26.63 -5.98 -13.44
N LYS A 107 -26.91 -5.95 -14.76
CA LYS A 107 -26.68 -4.78 -15.58
C LYS A 107 -27.52 -3.59 -15.08
N LYS A 108 -28.81 -3.81 -14.80
CA LYS A 108 -29.69 -2.78 -14.25
C LYS A 108 -29.13 -2.21 -12.94
N MET A 109 -28.62 -3.04 -12.04
CA MET A 109 -28.05 -2.61 -10.76
C MET A 109 -26.87 -1.64 -10.90
N THR A 110 -26.15 -1.68 -12.01
CA THR A 110 -24.97 -0.81 -12.27
C THR A 110 -25.27 0.42 -13.14
N GLU A 111 -26.53 0.66 -13.53
CA GLU A 111 -26.92 1.78 -14.42
C GLU A 111 -26.85 3.16 -13.75
N GLY A 112 -26.79 3.21 -12.42
CA GLY A 112 -26.64 4.46 -11.67
C GLY A 112 -26.66 4.29 -10.16
N PRO A 113 -26.37 5.35 -9.41
CA PRO A 113 -26.45 5.33 -7.95
C PRO A 113 -27.84 4.88 -7.48
N GLY A 114 -27.90 3.85 -6.65
CA GLY A 114 -29.16 3.33 -6.09
C GLY A 114 -30.01 2.45 -7.04
N ALA A 115 -29.58 2.17 -8.26
CA ALA A 115 -30.31 1.30 -9.18
C ALA A 115 -30.55 -0.12 -8.61
N TRP A 116 -29.67 -0.59 -7.73
CA TRP A 116 -29.82 -1.83 -6.99
C TRP A 116 -31.04 -1.80 -6.03
N ILE A 117 -31.43 -0.63 -5.49
CA ILE A 117 -32.61 -0.46 -4.63
C ILE A 117 -33.89 -0.68 -5.46
N GLU A 118 -33.91 -0.23 -6.72
CA GLU A 118 -35.03 -0.48 -7.62
C GLU A 118 -35.15 -1.98 -7.93
N ALA A 119 -34.04 -2.64 -8.23
CA ALA A 119 -34.01 -4.09 -8.47
C ALA A 119 -34.51 -4.88 -7.25
N LEU A 120 -34.20 -4.43 -6.03
CA LEU A 120 -34.68 -5.00 -4.78
C LEU A 120 -36.21 -4.75 -4.60
N ALA A 121 -36.67 -3.53 -4.86
CA ALA A 121 -38.11 -3.19 -4.76
C ALA A 121 -38.96 -3.95 -5.77
N GLU A 122 -38.42 -4.25 -6.94
CA GLU A 122 -39.09 -5.06 -7.99
C GLU A 122 -39.00 -6.57 -7.71
N GLY A 123 -38.34 -6.99 -6.61
CA GLY A 123 -38.18 -8.41 -6.25
C GLY A 123 -37.19 -9.17 -7.13
N MET A 124 -36.37 -8.49 -7.92
CA MET A 124 -35.38 -9.11 -8.80
C MET A 124 -34.16 -9.68 -8.04
N ILE A 125 -33.86 -9.11 -6.88
CA ILE A 125 -32.84 -9.56 -5.94
C ILE A 125 -33.44 -9.59 -4.54
N LYS A 126 -32.85 -10.39 -3.65
CA LYS A 126 -33.28 -10.48 -2.25
C LYS A 126 -32.12 -10.17 -1.33
N MET A 127 -32.33 -9.22 -0.44
CA MET A 127 -31.39 -8.95 0.64
C MET A 127 -31.73 -9.84 1.83
N ASP A 128 -30.90 -10.82 2.10
CA ASP A 128 -31.07 -11.75 3.22
C ASP A 128 -29.76 -11.86 3.99
N ALA A 129 -29.69 -11.10 5.09
CA ALA A 129 -28.53 -11.07 5.98
C ALA A 129 -28.49 -12.28 6.93
N SER A 130 -29.47 -13.19 6.87
CA SER A 130 -29.47 -14.38 7.70
C SER A 130 -28.26 -15.27 7.38
N GLY A 131 -27.49 -15.60 8.41
CA GLY A 131 -26.27 -16.40 8.26
C GLY A 131 -25.00 -15.60 7.94
N ALA A 132 -25.07 -14.29 7.80
CA ALA A 132 -23.86 -13.45 7.75
C ALA A 132 -23.36 -13.17 9.17
N SER A 133 -22.10 -13.46 9.44
CA SER A 133 -21.45 -13.22 10.72
C SER A 133 -20.13 -12.45 10.57
N LEU A 134 -19.94 -11.40 11.36
CA LEU A 134 -18.70 -10.61 11.36
C LEU A 134 -17.56 -11.47 11.92
N VAL A 135 -16.54 -11.75 11.11
CA VAL A 135 -15.40 -12.58 11.52
C VAL A 135 -14.11 -11.80 11.76
N THR A 136 -13.99 -10.59 11.23
CA THR A 136 -12.89 -9.67 11.55
C THR A 136 -13.22 -8.26 11.03
N GLU A 137 -12.65 -7.24 11.70
CA GLU A 137 -12.66 -5.86 11.22
C GLU A 137 -11.22 -5.34 11.15
N ARG A 138 -10.83 -4.76 10.03
CA ARG A 138 -9.47 -4.26 9.81
C ARG A 138 -9.49 -2.84 9.28
N THR A 139 -8.64 -2.01 9.86
CA THR A 139 -8.47 -0.62 9.42
C THR A 139 -7.21 -0.48 8.58
N THR A 140 -7.36 0.12 7.40
CA THR A 140 -6.24 0.46 6.52
C THR A 140 -5.21 1.31 7.26
N PRO A 141 -3.91 0.98 7.18
CA PRO A 141 -2.85 1.71 7.86
C PRO A 141 -2.82 3.20 7.53
N PRO A 142 -2.27 4.04 8.41
CA PRO A 142 -2.29 5.50 8.26
C PRO A 142 -1.47 6.04 7.09
N LEU A 143 -0.52 5.27 6.57
CA LEU A 143 0.29 5.59 5.38
C LEU A 143 -0.53 5.69 4.07
N ALA A 144 -1.73 5.11 4.02
CA ALA A 144 -2.52 5.05 2.80
C ALA A 144 -3.31 6.36 2.57
N PRO A 145 -3.35 6.88 1.33
CA PRO A 145 -4.07 8.12 1.00
C PRO A 145 -5.59 7.97 1.08
N VAL A 146 -6.09 6.76 0.90
CA VAL A 146 -7.49 6.38 1.11
C VAL A 146 -7.51 5.21 2.10
N ARG A 147 -8.29 5.37 3.15
CA ARG A 147 -8.36 4.39 4.23
C ARG A 147 -9.77 3.86 4.39
N TYR A 148 -9.87 2.61 4.80
CA TYR A 148 -11.13 1.94 5.10
C TYR A 148 -11.06 1.25 6.45
N THR A 149 -12.14 1.28 7.21
CA THR A 149 -12.47 0.28 8.22
C THR A 149 -13.34 -0.74 7.52
N ASN A 150 -12.76 -1.90 7.22
CA ASN A 150 -13.39 -2.97 6.45
C ASN A 150 -13.85 -4.09 7.38
N ARG A 151 -15.15 -4.40 7.33
CA ARG A 151 -15.80 -5.49 8.05
C ARG A 151 -15.87 -6.71 7.13
N PHE A 152 -15.32 -7.81 7.58
CA PHE A 152 -15.35 -9.09 6.85
C PHE A 152 -16.43 -9.98 7.44
N TYR A 153 -17.43 -10.30 6.63
CA TYR A 153 -18.54 -11.16 7.03
C TYR A 153 -18.42 -12.53 6.39
N HIS A 154 -18.51 -13.57 7.20
CA HIS A 154 -18.59 -14.94 6.74
C HIS A 154 -20.01 -15.31 6.36
N ILE A 155 -20.17 -15.99 5.22
CA ILE A 155 -21.41 -16.60 4.75
C ILE A 155 -21.07 -17.99 4.20
N HIS A 156 -21.68 -19.04 4.76
CA HIS A 156 -21.56 -20.40 4.22
C HIS A 156 -22.66 -20.63 3.19
N LEU A 157 -22.26 -20.95 1.96
CA LEU A 157 -23.19 -21.12 0.83
C LEU A 157 -23.77 -22.54 0.74
N GLY A 158 -23.17 -23.51 1.45
CA GLY A 158 -23.48 -24.92 1.32
C GLY A 158 -22.73 -25.59 0.16
N GLU A 159 -23.04 -26.86 -0.08
CA GLU A 159 -22.32 -27.68 -1.07
C GLU A 159 -22.77 -27.37 -2.51
N ASP A 160 -24.05 -27.13 -2.70
CA ASP A 160 -24.70 -27.01 -4.01
C ASP A 160 -24.75 -25.56 -4.54
N ALA A 161 -24.00 -24.63 -3.91
CA ALA A 161 -23.96 -23.24 -4.37
C ALA A 161 -23.39 -23.15 -5.80
N PRO A 162 -24.00 -22.32 -6.67
CA PRO A 162 -23.51 -22.16 -8.03
C PRO A 162 -22.13 -21.50 -8.07
N GLU A 163 -21.45 -21.65 -9.20
CA GLU A 163 -20.20 -20.92 -9.44
C GLU A 163 -20.48 -19.42 -9.60
N PRO A 164 -19.60 -18.54 -9.08
CA PRO A 164 -19.73 -17.11 -9.32
C PRO A 164 -19.56 -16.77 -10.81
N GLU A 165 -20.26 -15.74 -11.25
CA GLU A 165 -20.15 -15.24 -12.62
C GLU A 165 -19.70 -13.79 -12.65
N HIS A 166 -18.86 -13.41 -13.61
CA HIS A 166 -18.48 -12.02 -13.82
C HIS A 166 -19.68 -11.14 -14.19
N PRO A 167 -19.68 -9.86 -13.75
CA PRO A 167 -20.72 -8.92 -14.17
C PRO A 167 -20.69 -8.71 -15.68
N PRO A 168 -21.84 -8.40 -16.30
CA PRO A 168 -21.87 -8.00 -17.70
C PRO A 168 -21.13 -6.66 -17.86
N GLY A 169 -20.10 -6.63 -18.67
CA GLY A 169 -19.25 -5.46 -18.90
C GLY A 169 -17.93 -5.52 -18.16
N ARG A 170 -17.52 -4.39 -17.54
CA ARG A 170 -16.24 -4.31 -16.82
C ARG A 170 -16.35 -4.99 -15.46
N SER A 171 -15.49 -5.97 -15.22
CA SER A 171 -15.33 -6.62 -13.92
C SER A 171 -14.11 -6.07 -13.17
N GLU A 172 -14.19 -6.00 -11.85
CA GLU A 172 -13.01 -5.76 -11.01
C GLU A 172 -12.11 -7.00 -10.89
N PHE A 173 -12.63 -8.18 -11.19
CA PHE A 173 -11.92 -9.45 -11.16
C PHE A 173 -11.78 -10.07 -12.55
N THR A 174 -10.64 -10.72 -12.80
CA THR A 174 -10.38 -11.52 -14.00
C THR A 174 -10.69 -12.99 -13.81
N GLU A 175 -10.66 -13.47 -12.58
CA GLU A 175 -10.84 -14.86 -12.20
C GLU A 175 -11.50 -14.95 -10.83
N PHE A 176 -12.36 -15.95 -10.63
CA PHE A 176 -12.82 -16.41 -9.31
C PHE A 176 -12.30 -17.81 -9.06
N ARG A 177 -11.85 -18.06 -7.81
CA ARG A 177 -11.38 -19.38 -7.40
C ARG A 177 -11.81 -19.69 -5.98
N TRP A 178 -12.20 -20.95 -5.78
CA TRP A 178 -12.45 -21.55 -4.48
C TRP A 178 -11.13 -22.09 -3.93
N TRP A 179 -10.53 -21.33 -3.05
CA TRP A 179 -9.24 -21.65 -2.45
C TRP A 179 -9.37 -22.50 -1.19
N ASP A 180 -8.49 -23.48 -1.04
CA ASP A 180 -8.11 -23.96 0.28
C ASP A 180 -7.27 -22.85 0.96
N PRO A 181 -7.56 -22.49 2.22
CA PRO A 181 -6.78 -21.46 2.92
C PRO A 181 -5.28 -21.77 3.02
N GLU A 182 -4.91 -23.04 3.15
CA GLU A 182 -3.51 -23.45 3.21
C GLU A 182 -2.83 -23.28 1.85
N ASP A 183 -3.49 -23.69 0.75
CA ASP A 183 -2.96 -23.57 -0.62
C ASP A 183 -2.66 -22.11 -1.01
N ILE A 184 -3.59 -21.19 -0.75
CA ILE A 184 -3.38 -19.77 -1.09
C ILE A 184 -2.32 -19.13 -0.21
N LEU A 185 -2.24 -19.50 1.07
CA LEU A 185 -1.21 -19.00 1.98
C LEU A 185 0.17 -19.51 1.56
N GLU A 186 0.30 -20.79 1.19
CA GLU A 186 1.55 -21.37 0.69
C GLU A 186 2.00 -20.67 -0.60
N GLN A 187 1.09 -20.44 -1.55
CA GLN A 187 1.44 -19.72 -2.78
C GLN A 187 1.85 -18.27 -2.50
N TRP A 188 1.26 -17.62 -1.51
CA TRP A 188 1.70 -16.31 -1.07
C TRP A 188 3.11 -16.36 -0.44
N GLU A 189 3.40 -17.34 0.40
CA GLU A 189 4.72 -17.57 1.00
C GLU A 189 5.79 -17.86 -0.05
N GLN A 190 5.42 -18.53 -1.14
CA GLN A 190 6.29 -18.78 -2.29
C GLN A 190 6.44 -17.57 -3.24
N GLY A 191 5.63 -16.51 -3.05
CA GLY A 191 5.58 -15.32 -3.91
C GLY A 191 4.88 -15.54 -5.26
N THR A 192 4.16 -16.65 -5.44
CA THR A 192 3.41 -16.99 -6.67
C THR A 192 1.97 -16.45 -6.65
N ALA A 193 1.41 -16.14 -5.49
CA ALA A 193 0.16 -15.42 -5.32
C ALA A 193 0.37 -14.15 -4.50
N ARG A 194 -0.45 -13.13 -4.74
CA ARG A 194 -0.43 -11.87 -4.00
C ARG A 194 -1.73 -11.70 -3.22
N MET A 195 -1.63 -11.33 -1.96
CA MET A 195 -2.74 -10.95 -1.10
C MET A 195 -2.41 -9.67 -0.33
N ALA A 196 -3.41 -8.84 -0.06
CA ALA A 196 -3.20 -7.70 0.82
C ALA A 196 -3.11 -8.13 2.30
N PRO A 197 -2.40 -7.38 3.15
CA PRO A 197 -2.13 -7.76 4.54
C PRO A 197 -3.33 -8.23 5.38
N PRO A 198 -4.54 -7.63 5.27
CA PRO A 198 -5.70 -8.14 6.00
C PRO A 198 -6.05 -9.59 5.66
N GLN A 199 -5.98 -9.96 4.36
CA GLN A 199 -6.24 -11.32 3.91
C GLN A 199 -5.14 -12.27 4.36
N VAL A 200 -3.87 -11.87 4.27
CA VAL A 200 -2.73 -12.68 4.74
C VAL A 200 -2.87 -12.99 6.23
N THR A 201 -3.13 -11.97 7.04
CA THR A 201 -3.32 -12.13 8.50
C THR A 201 -4.49 -13.07 8.81
N PHE A 202 -5.60 -12.89 8.10
CA PHE A 202 -6.79 -13.74 8.27
C PHE A 202 -6.52 -15.20 7.87
N MET A 203 -5.85 -15.44 6.73
CA MET A 203 -5.50 -16.80 6.29
C MET A 203 -4.52 -17.47 7.27
N ARG A 204 -3.52 -16.74 7.78
CA ARG A 204 -2.60 -17.27 8.80
C ARG A 204 -3.33 -17.70 10.08
N ASP A 205 -4.29 -16.92 10.54
CA ASP A 205 -5.08 -17.26 11.73
C ASP A 205 -5.90 -18.55 11.49
N ILE A 206 -6.56 -18.67 10.35
CA ILE A 206 -7.33 -19.86 9.99
C ILE A 206 -6.42 -21.09 9.86
N VAL A 207 -5.35 -20.98 9.07
CA VAL A 207 -4.43 -22.10 8.80
C VAL A 207 -3.74 -22.56 10.09
N GLY A 208 -3.32 -21.63 10.95
CA GLY A 208 -2.74 -21.95 12.26
C GLY A 208 -3.67 -22.82 13.09
N ARG A 209 -4.95 -22.42 13.20
CA ARG A 209 -5.96 -23.18 13.96
C ARG A 209 -6.36 -24.49 13.26
N CYS A 210 -6.34 -24.54 11.91
CA CYS A 210 -6.55 -25.82 11.19
C CYS A 210 -5.46 -26.83 11.50
N ARG A 211 -4.21 -26.40 11.62
CA ARG A 211 -3.07 -27.27 12.01
C ARG A 211 -3.18 -27.80 13.44
N GLU A 212 -3.96 -27.15 14.28
CA GLU A 212 -4.36 -27.65 15.61
C GLU A 212 -5.52 -28.68 15.54
N GLY A 213 -5.98 -29.05 14.34
CA GLY A 213 -7.03 -30.06 14.12
C GLY A 213 -8.46 -29.51 14.13
N ARG A 214 -8.63 -28.20 14.00
CA ARG A 214 -9.95 -27.53 14.04
C ARG A 214 -10.55 -27.40 12.64
N GLY A 215 -11.87 -27.47 12.54
CA GLY A 215 -12.59 -27.27 11.28
C GLY A 215 -12.71 -25.80 10.91
N ILE A 216 -12.63 -25.46 9.61
CA ILE A 216 -12.73 -24.07 9.14
C ILE A 216 -14.04 -23.38 9.61
N LEU A 217 -15.19 -24.08 9.54
CA LEU A 217 -16.48 -23.52 9.98
C LEU A 217 -16.52 -23.27 11.49
N ASP A 218 -15.89 -24.14 12.29
CA ASP A 218 -15.79 -23.95 13.74
C ASP A 218 -14.92 -22.73 14.06
N ILE A 219 -13.79 -22.58 13.36
CA ILE A 219 -12.90 -21.43 13.48
C ILE A 219 -13.64 -20.13 13.14
N LEU A 220 -14.38 -20.11 12.02
CA LEU A 220 -15.14 -18.93 11.61
C LEU A 220 -16.27 -18.61 12.60
N SER A 221 -16.90 -19.61 13.19
CA SER A 221 -17.91 -19.43 14.22
C SER A 221 -17.32 -18.82 15.51
N GLU A 222 -16.12 -19.23 15.90
CA GLU A 222 -15.42 -18.64 17.05
C GLU A 222 -15.00 -17.19 16.78
N LEU A 223 -14.42 -16.92 15.59
CA LEU A 223 -14.09 -15.57 15.18
C LEU A 223 -15.32 -14.65 15.16
N ALA A 224 -16.49 -15.21 14.82
CA ALA A 224 -17.75 -14.46 14.90
C ALA A 224 -18.20 -14.13 16.33
N GLY A 225 -17.83 -14.95 17.31
CA GLY A 225 -18.06 -14.66 18.73
C GLY A 225 -17.18 -13.54 19.27
N GLU A 226 -15.92 -13.52 18.88
CA GLU A 226 -14.91 -12.51 19.27
C GLU A 226 -14.10 -12.07 18.04
N PRO A 227 -14.69 -11.25 17.14
CA PRO A 227 -14.01 -10.86 15.93
C PRO A 227 -12.77 -10.00 16.23
N PRO A 228 -11.58 -10.34 15.68
CA PRO A 228 -10.40 -9.52 15.83
C PRO A 228 -10.61 -8.14 15.17
N ILE A 229 -10.47 -7.07 15.96
CA ILE A 229 -10.66 -5.68 15.53
C ILE A 229 -9.37 -4.90 15.72
N GLY A 230 -9.10 -3.98 14.81
CA GLY A 230 -8.00 -3.03 14.94
C GLY A 230 -6.83 -3.26 13.99
N PRO A 231 -5.62 -2.86 14.40
CA PRO A 231 -4.43 -2.96 13.55
C PRO A 231 -4.07 -4.43 13.27
N HIS A 232 -3.34 -4.64 12.19
CA HIS A 232 -2.82 -5.94 11.78
C HIS A 232 -1.42 -5.77 11.23
N LYS A 233 -0.67 -6.88 11.17
CA LYS A 233 0.66 -6.88 10.56
C LYS A 233 0.57 -6.44 9.09
N ILE A 234 1.39 -5.46 8.70
CA ILE A 234 1.42 -4.93 7.33
C ILE A 234 2.54 -5.63 6.57
N GLU A 235 2.24 -6.75 5.97
CA GLU A 235 3.19 -7.58 5.25
C GLU A 235 2.62 -7.93 3.87
N PHE A 236 3.18 -7.32 2.81
CA PHE A 236 2.76 -7.53 1.42
C PHE A 236 3.54 -8.63 0.71
N ALA A 237 4.72 -8.93 1.18
CA ALA A 237 5.55 -10.04 0.75
C ALA A 237 6.19 -10.70 1.96
N PRO A 238 6.45 -12.01 1.92
CA PRO A 238 7.06 -12.73 3.03
C PRO A 238 8.37 -12.08 3.47
N GLY A 239 8.49 -11.82 4.78
CA GLY A 239 9.68 -11.22 5.36
C GLY A 239 9.89 -9.73 5.05
N VAL A 240 8.86 -9.01 4.62
CA VAL A 240 8.90 -7.55 4.43
C VAL A 240 7.73 -6.91 5.15
N GLU A 241 7.91 -6.60 6.40
CA GLU A 241 6.91 -5.93 7.23
C GLU A 241 7.10 -4.43 7.25
N CYS A 242 6.02 -3.67 7.10
CA CYS A 242 6.01 -2.22 7.17
C CYS A 242 5.44 -1.74 8.52
N LEU A 243 6.18 -0.85 9.17
CA LEU A 243 5.74 -0.12 10.37
C LEU A 243 5.61 1.36 9.99
N PRO A 244 4.40 1.91 9.85
CA PRO A 244 4.22 3.32 9.55
C PRO A 244 4.58 4.18 10.77
N ILE A 245 5.70 4.87 10.70
CA ILE A 245 6.16 5.76 11.78
C ILE A 245 5.68 7.18 11.48
N PRO A 246 4.96 7.82 12.40
CA PRO A 246 4.53 9.20 12.22
C PRO A 246 5.74 10.16 12.16
N THR A 247 5.86 10.92 11.07
CA THR A 247 6.99 11.82 10.84
C THR A 247 6.56 13.17 10.30
N ALA A 248 7.39 14.18 10.53
CA ALA A 248 7.29 15.49 9.91
C ALA A 248 7.93 15.42 8.51
N THR A 249 7.22 14.89 7.54
CA THR A 249 7.66 14.71 6.16
C THR A 249 6.88 15.59 5.18
N LEU A 250 7.28 15.60 3.90
CA LEU A 250 6.66 16.41 2.86
C LEU A 250 5.17 16.05 2.67
N PRO A 251 4.25 17.00 2.81
CA PRO A 251 2.83 16.77 2.53
C PRO A 251 2.58 16.34 1.07
N PRO A 252 1.59 15.47 0.81
CA PRO A 252 0.54 15.00 1.73
C PRO A 252 0.90 13.75 2.54
N SER A 253 2.14 13.28 2.51
CA SER A 253 2.59 12.18 3.38
C SER A 253 2.52 12.60 4.86
N THR A 254 2.31 11.63 5.74
CA THR A 254 2.17 11.81 7.19
C THR A 254 3.04 10.84 7.99
N HIS A 255 3.62 9.87 7.30
CA HIS A 255 4.42 8.80 7.89
C HIS A 255 5.60 8.44 7.00
N THR A 256 6.66 7.95 7.62
CA THR A 256 7.72 7.20 6.96
C THR A 256 7.51 5.72 7.23
N ASN A 257 7.69 4.91 6.21
CA ASN A 257 7.62 3.47 6.32
C ASN A 257 8.95 2.94 6.84
N CYS A 258 8.98 2.56 8.11
CA CYS A 258 10.04 1.72 8.65
C CYS A 258 9.78 0.28 8.21
N PHE A 259 10.81 -0.44 7.76
CA PHE A 259 10.66 -1.84 7.39
C PHE A 259 11.42 -2.76 8.34
N VAL A 260 10.77 -3.86 8.71
CA VAL A 260 11.42 -5.02 9.35
C VAL A 260 11.56 -6.09 8.28
N ILE A 261 12.79 -6.39 7.91
CA ILE A 261 13.11 -7.31 6.81
C ILE A 261 13.75 -8.57 7.37
N GLY A 262 13.33 -9.72 6.84
CA GLY A 262 13.86 -11.06 7.14
C GLY A 262 12.77 -12.07 7.47
N GLN A 263 13.04 -13.34 7.17
CA GLN A 263 12.15 -14.48 7.46
C GLN A 263 12.68 -15.34 8.61
N GLY A 264 13.99 -15.33 8.86
CA GLY A 264 14.67 -16.06 9.92
C GLY A 264 14.52 -15.42 11.31
N ASP A 265 15.46 -15.76 12.20
CA ASP A 265 15.52 -15.22 13.56
C ASP A 265 16.26 -13.88 13.61
N GLU A 266 17.15 -13.64 12.65
CA GLU A 266 17.86 -12.37 12.47
C GLU A 266 17.15 -11.46 11.46
N LEU A 267 16.88 -10.23 11.86
CA LEU A 267 16.09 -9.27 11.08
C LEU A 267 16.87 -7.96 10.90
N LEU A 268 16.59 -7.27 9.79
CA LEU A 268 17.08 -5.92 9.52
C LEU A 268 15.97 -4.90 9.79
N LEU A 269 16.28 -3.84 10.53
CA LEU A 269 15.40 -2.69 10.70
C LEU A 269 15.86 -1.57 9.76
N VAL A 270 14.97 -1.10 8.88
CA VAL A 270 15.28 -0.08 7.87
C VAL A 270 14.52 1.19 8.18
N ASP A 271 15.24 2.32 8.25
CA ASP A 271 14.70 3.67 8.50
C ASP A 271 13.72 3.70 9.69
N PRO A 272 14.16 3.53 10.94
CA PRO A 272 13.28 3.55 12.10
C PRO A 272 12.54 4.88 12.31
N ALA A 273 13.07 5.98 11.80
CA ALA A 273 12.40 7.27 11.65
C ALA A 273 11.74 7.86 12.92
N ILE A 274 12.17 7.45 14.10
CA ILE A 274 11.57 7.87 15.39
C ILE A 274 11.83 9.36 15.63
N GLN A 275 10.77 10.17 15.67
CA GLN A 275 10.88 11.60 15.98
C GLN A 275 10.33 11.97 17.37
N ASP A 276 9.46 11.11 17.93
CA ASP A 276 8.76 11.35 19.19
C ASP A 276 8.41 10.06 19.94
N GLU A 277 7.69 10.19 21.05
CA GLU A 277 7.26 9.07 21.90
C GLU A 277 6.28 8.13 21.20
N GLU A 278 5.42 8.62 20.29
CA GLU A 278 4.47 7.79 19.56
C GLU A 278 5.21 6.87 18.57
N GLY A 279 6.13 7.42 17.78
CA GLY A 279 6.99 6.62 16.89
C GLY A 279 7.84 5.61 17.66
N GLN A 280 8.37 6.02 18.81
CA GLN A 280 9.15 5.15 19.70
C GLN A 280 8.29 3.98 20.22
N ALA A 281 7.07 4.25 20.69
CA ALA A 281 6.18 3.21 21.21
C ALA A 281 5.83 2.14 20.16
N ILE A 282 5.64 2.53 18.89
CA ILE A 282 5.38 1.59 17.78
C ILE A 282 6.56 0.62 17.63
N ILE A 283 7.79 1.14 17.59
CA ILE A 283 8.99 0.30 17.44
C ILE A 283 9.18 -0.60 18.66
N VAL A 284 9.10 -0.04 19.89
CA VAL A 284 9.25 -0.82 21.15
C VAL A 284 8.25 -1.97 21.21
N GLN A 285 6.98 -1.68 20.94
CA GLN A 285 5.95 -2.73 20.92
C GLN A 285 6.34 -3.84 19.95
N ARG A 286 6.77 -3.47 18.73
CA ARG A 286 7.10 -4.47 17.73
C ARG A 286 8.35 -5.27 18.07
N LEU A 287 9.39 -4.63 18.60
CA LEU A 287 10.60 -5.33 19.04
C LEU A 287 10.32 -6.33 20.16
N ASN A 288 9.51 -5.97 21.14
CA ASN A 288 9.08 -6.89 22.21
C ASN A 288 8.32 -8.11 21.67
N GLU A 289 7.42 -7.91 20.68
CA GLU A 289 6.73 -9.00 20.01
C GLU A 289 7.68 -9.90 19.23
N LEU A 290 8.69 -9.36 18.56
CA LEU A 290 9.72 -10.13 17.85
C LEU A 290 10.55 -10.95 18.84
N GLU A 291 11.03 -10.33 19.91
CA GLU A 291 11.84 -10.99 20.94
C GLU A 291 11.08 -12.13 21.62
N SER A 292 9.79 -11.93 21.93
CA SER A 292 8.93 -12.98 22.52
C SER A 292 8.76 -14.20 21.58
N ASN A 293 8.98 -14.01 20.28
CA ASN A 293 8.97 -15.06 19.26
C ASN A 293 10.40 -15.56 18.88
N GLY A 294 11.41 -15.23 19.69
CA GLY A 294 12.80 -15.67 19.48
C GLY A 294 13.53 -14.93 18.34
N LYS A 295 12.97 -13.84 17.82
CA LYS A 295 13.57 -13.05 16.74
C LYS A 295 14.27 -11.82 17.30
N ARG A 296 15.35 -11.36 16.60
CA ARG A 296 16.11 -10.18 17.01
C ARG A 296 16.49 -9.31 15.82
N ILE A 297 16.67 -8.03 16.07
CA ILE A 297 17.28 -7.14 15.09
C ILE A 297 18.80 -7.38 15.10
N LYS A 298 19.35 -7.69 13.93
CA LYS A 298 20.79 -7.87 13.69
C LYS A 298 21.48 -6.54 13.40
N ALA A 299 20.82 -5.70 12.61
CA ALA A 299 21.35 -4.39 12.24
C ALA A 299 20.22 -3.39 11.94
N ILE A 300 20.59 -2.10 11.97
CA ILE A 300 19.74 -1.00 11.48
C ILE A 300 20.37 -0.44 10.22
N LEU A 301 19.60 -0.33 9.14
CA LEU A 301 20.03 0.31 7.91
C LEU A 301 19.31 1.65 7.74
N TYR A 302 20.07 2.71 7.47
CA TYR A 302 19.53 3.99 7.03
C TYR A 302 19.72 4.15 5.53
N THR A 303 18.60 4.30 4.80
CA THR A 303 18.63 4.43 3.34
C THR A 303 19.28 5.73 2.90
N HIS A 304 19.08 6.80 3.67
CA HIS A 304 19.69 8.11 3.43
C HIS A 304 19.58 9.03 4.67
N ARG A 305 20.15 10.24 4.56
CA ARG A 305 20.41 11.15 5.69
C ARG A 305 19.29 12.11 6.05
N HIS A 306 18.11 12.10 5.42
CA HIS A 306 17.04 13.05 5.75
C HIS A 306 16.42 12.74 7.11
N THR A 307 15.97 13.79 7.78
CA THR A 307 15.55 13.71 9.19
C THR A 307 14.29 12.89 9.42
N ASP A 308 13.45 12.77 8.41
CA ASP A 308 12.26 11.90 8.42
C ASP A 308 12.56 10.41 8.19
N HIS A 309 13.83 10.06 7.97
CA HIS A 309 14.35 8.68 7.92
C HIS A 309 15.24 8.35 9.10
N ILE A 310 16.18 9.23 9.43
CA ILE A 310 17.07 9.01 10.59
C ILE A 310 16.32 9.19 11.92
N GLY A 311 15.40 10.13 11.98
CA GLY A 311 14.72 10.48 13.24
C GLY A 311 15.67 11.02 14.30
N ASP A 312 15.29 10.84 15.56
CA ASP A 312 16.14 11.07 16.74
C ASP A 312 16.87 9.76 17.09
N ARG A 313 18.15 9.70 16.75
CA ARG A 313 18.97 8.52 16.97
C ARG A 313 19.09 8.10 18.44
N SER A 314 19.08 9.04 19.38
CA SER A 314 19.15 8.69 20.80
C SER A 314 18.02 7.76 21.20
N ARG A 315 16.81 8.00 20.68
CA ARG A 315 15.62 7.19 20.97
C ARG A 315 15.74 5.75 20.50
N ILE A 316 16.33 5.50 19.33
CA ILE A 316 16.51 4.12 18.84
C ILE A 316 17.67 3.43 19.55
N GLN A 317 18.75 4.15 19.89
CA GLN A 317 19.88 3.60 20.63
C GLN A 317 19.49 3.17 22.06
N ASP A 318 18.54 3.88 22.69
CA ASP A 318 17.98 3.50 23.99
C ASP A 318 17.18 2.19 23.96
N ILE A 319 16.73 1.76 22.77
CA ILE A 319 15.88 0.57 22.60
C ILE A 319 16.70 -0.64 22.14
N VAL A 320 17.62 -0.43 21.18
CA VAL A 320 18.38 -1.50 20.56
C VAL A 320 19.79 -1.04 20.21
N ASP A 321 20.79 -1.78 20.73
CA ASP A 321 22.21 -1.54 20.48
C ASP A 321 22.73 -2.63 19.50
N VAL A 322 22.73 -2.27 18.22
CA VAL A 322 23.14 -3.15 17.13
C VAL A 322 23.96 -2.40 16.09
N GLU A 323 24.56 -3.13 15.17
CA GLU A 323 25.29 -2.57 14.05
C GLU A 323 24.40 -1.61 13.23
N VAL A 324 24.99 -0.48 12.81
CA VAL A 324 24.33 0.53 11.96
C VAL A 324 24.97 0.51 10.59
N LEU A 325 24.13 0.36 9.55
CA LEU A 325 24.55 0.29 8.15
C LEU A 325 24.10 1.55 7.40
N GLY A 326 24.95 2.04 6.51
CA GLY A 326 24.63 3.16 5.61
C GLY A 326 25.80 3.47 4.69
N THR A 327 25.59 4.35 3.72
CA THR A 327 26.70 4.87 2.91
C THR A 327 27.57 5.83 3.71
N THR A 328 28.74 6.17 3.19
CA THR A 328 29.65 7.14 3.83
C THR A 328 28.94 8.46 4.15
N GLU A 329 28.13 8.98 3.23
CA GLU A 329 27.40 10.25 3.37
C GLU A 329 26.30 10.16 4.44
N THR A 330 25.60 9.04 4.48
CA THR A 330 24.57 8.79 5.47
C THR A 330 25.19 8.63 6.87
N LEU A 331 26.25 7.83 6.99
CA LEU A 331 26.96 7.61 8.25
C LEU A 331 27.62 8.87 8.80
N ALA A 332 28.12 9.76 7.93
CA ALA A 332 28.64 11.06 8.34
C ALA A 332 27.58 11.92 9.04
N ALA A 333 26.32 11.84 8.60
CA ALA A 333 25.20 12.57 9.21
C ALA A 333 24.74 11.97 10.54
N ILE A 334 24.96 10.66 10.76
CA ILE A 334 24.44 9.94 11.92
C ILE A 334 25.51 9.54 12.96
N GLY A 335 26.76 9.92 12.75
CA GLY A 335 27.84 9.73 13.74
C GLY A 335 28.56 8.39 13.67
N GLY A 336 28.47 7.65 12.56
CA GLY A 336 29.24 6.44 12.29
C GLY A 336 28.43 5.16 12.15
N GLY A 337 29.11 4.07 11.80
CA GLY A 337 28.56 2.75 11.50
C GLY A 337 29.41 2.00 10.48
N THR A 338 28.88 0.91 9.93
CA THR A 338 29.51 0.12 8.88
C THR A 338 29.07 0.61 7.51
N VAL A 339 30.04 0.94 6.66
CA VAL A 339 29.80 1.45 5.30
C VAL A 339 29.31 0.31 4.40
N ILE A 340 28.18 0.55 3.73
CA ILE A 340 27.68 -0.27 2.64
C ILE A 340 27.79 0.48 1.30
N LYS A 341 27.88 -0.24 0.21
CA LYS A 341 28.06 0.30 -1.14
C LYS A 341 27.32 -0.53 -2.19
N GLU A 342 27.31 -0.05 -3.42
CA GLU A 342 26.77 -0.74 -4.59
C GLU A 342 27.18 -2.20 -4.66
N GLY A 343 26.21 -3.10 -4.78
CA GLY A 343 26.40 -4.52 -4.95
C GLY A 343 26.66 -5.32 -3.67
N ASP A 344 26.78 -4.66 -2.51
CA ASP A 344 26.88 -5.38 -1.23
C ASP A 344 25.61 -6.19 -0.99
N ILE A 345 25.78 -7.36 -0.40
CA ILE A 345 24.70 -8.28 -0.08
C ILE A 345 24.46 -8.26 1.43
N ILE A 346 23.23 -7.91 1.83
CA ILE A 346 22.78 -8.06 3.20
C ILE A 346 22.12 -9.43 3.30
N ASP A 347 22.81 -10.33 3.97
CA ASP A 347 22.37 -11.70 4.21
C ASP A 347 21.91 -11.85 5.67
N LEU A 348 20.67 -12.32 5.82
CA LEU A 348 20.01 -12.55 7.11
C LEU A 348 19.86 -14.05 7.41
N ASP A 349 20.62 -14.90 6.72
CA ASP A 349 20.61 -16.37 6.83
C ASP A 349 19.21 -16.99 6.60
N ASP A 350 18.38 -16.37 5.74
CA ASP A 350 16.98 -16.74 5.52
C ASP A 350 16.63 -17.04 4.04
N ASN A 351 17.63 -17.25 3.19
CA ASN A 351 17.49 -17.45 1.74
C ASN A 351 16.80 -16.27 0.99
N LEU A 352 16.77 -15.10 1.60
CA LEU A 352 16.24 -13.86 1.04
C LEU A 352 17.31 -12.74 1.07
N PRO A 353 18.41 -12.87 0.34
CA PRO A 353 19.46 -11.85 0.33
C PRO A 353 18.94 -10.55 -0.31
N TRP A 354 19.37 -9.44 0.26
CA TRP A 354 19.07 -8.10 -0.27
C TRP A 354 20.35 -7.48 -0.82
N THR A 355 20.28 -7.06 -2.09
CA THR A 355 21.40 -6.38 -2.76
C THR A 355 21.24 -4.88 -2.64
N VAL A 356 22.28 -4.19 -2.23
CA VAL A 356 22.37 -2.74 -2.14
C VAL A 356 22.51 -2.14 -3.54
N ILE A 357 21.67 -1.19 -3.89
CA ILE A 357 21.71 -0.40 -5.12
C ILE A 357 21.90 1.06 -4.73
N GLU A 358 23.03 1.67 -5.04
CA GLU A 358 23.21 3.10 -4.86
C GLU A 358 22.32 3.87 -5.83
N THR A 359 21.48 4.73 -5.29
CA THR A 359 20.51 5.55 -6.04
C THR A 359 20.63 7.03 -5.63
N PRO A 360 21.82 7.65 -5.77
CA PRO A 360 21.95 9.05 -5.46
C PRO A 360 21.09 9.91 -6.41
N GLY A 361 20.74 11.10 -5.94
CA GLY A 361 19.96 12.04 -6.76
C GLY A 361 18.91 12.78 -5.95
N HIS A 362 18.08 12.10 -5.16
CA HIS A 362 17.27 12.74 -4.15
C HIS A 362 18.17 13.43 -3.09
N CYS A 363 19.17 12.71 -2.64
CA CYS A 363 20.33 13.24 -1.88
C CYS A 363 21.57 12.36 -2.15
N PRO A 364 22.79 12.83 -1.81
CA PRO A 364 23.99 12.01 -1.88
C PRO A 364 23.90 10.80 -0.93
N GLY A 365 24.42 9.67 -1.38
CA GLY A 365 24.54 8.47 -0.59
C GLY A 365 23.21 7.72 -0.34
N MET A 366 22.13 8.07 -1.03
CA MET A 366 20.88 7.28 -0.92
C MET A 366 21.04 5.91 -1.55
N VAL A 367 20.49 4.88 -0.88
CA VAL A 367 20.44 3.49 -1.35
C VAL A 367 19.02 2.97 -1.43
N SER A 368 18.82 2.03 -2.34
CA SER A 368 17.68 1.13 -2.44
C SER A 368 18.14 -0.31 -2.18
N LEU A 369 17.21 -1.20 -1.85
CA LEU A 369 17.50 -2.63 -1.67
C LEU A 369 16.62 -3.44 -2.61
N ILE A 370 17.21 -4.43 -3.30
CA ILE A 370 16.47 -5.35 -4.18
C ILE A 370 16.61 -6.79 -3.72
N SER A 371 15.51 -7.52 -3.74
CA SER A 371 15.45 -8.97 -3.51
C SER A 371 14.39 -9.61 -4.39
N LYS A 372 14.20 -10.93 -4.30
CA LYS A 372 13.07 -11.62 -4.95
C LYS A 372 11.70 -11.16 -4.45
N SER A 373 11.60 -10.61 -3.21
CA SER A 373 10.36 -10.07 -2.66
C SER A 373 9.98 -8.71 -3.24
N GLY A 374 10.92 -8.00 -3.85
CA GLY A 374 10.70 -6.69 -4.47
C GLY A 374 11.80 -5.68 -4.22
N LEU A 375 11.49 -4.42 -4.51
CA LEU A 375 12.38 -3.27 -4.42
C LEU A 375 11.97 -2.36 -3.25
N LEU A 376 12.83 -2.22 -2.26
CA LEU A 376 12.75 -1.16 -1.26
C LEU A 376 13.40 0.08 -1.88
N SER A 377 12.58 1.05 -2.27
CA SER A 377 13.00 2.11 -3.18
C SER A 377 13.52 3.38 -2.50
N ALA A 378 13.47 3.44 -1.17
CA ALA A 378 13.70 4.70 -0.45
C ALA A 378 12.90 5.86 -1.09
N ASP A 379 13.46 7.06 -1.16
CA ASP A 379 12.86 8.25 -1.74
C ASP A 379 13.12 8.41 -3.25
N ASN A 380 13.28 7.28 -3.98
CA ASN A 380 13.23 7.34 -5.45
C ASN A 380 11.81 7.54 -5.97
N VAL A 381 10.81 6.96 -5.31
CA VAL A 381 9.39 7.14 -5.63
C VAL A 381 8.55 7.21 -4.36
N THR A 382 7.41 7.88 -4.47
CA THR A 382 6.38 7.90 -3.44
C THR A 382 5.03 7.53 -4.03
N MET A 383 4.17 6.92 -3.22
CA MET A 383 2.79 6.64 -3.60
C MET A 383 1.83 7.75 -3.19
N VAL A 384 2.31 8.77 -2.49
CA VAL A 384 1.55 9.95 -2.06
C VAL A 384 2.33 11.21 -2.34
N GLY A 385 1.76 12.12 -3.11
CA GLY A 385 2.45 13.38 -3.50
C GLY A 385 3.53 13.18 -4.56
N THR A 386 4.67 13.81 -4.37
CA THR A 386 5.83 13.75 -5.26
C THR A 386 7.13 13.77 -4.44
N ILE A 387 8.15 13.11 -4.95
CA ILE A 387 9.50 13.22 -4.38
C ILE A 387 10.06 14.61 -4.74
N LEU A 388 10.73 15.25 -3.79
CA LEU A 388 11.56 16.41 -4.06
C LEU A 388 12.97 15.94 -4.46
N VAL A 389 13.60 16.66 -5.37
CA VAL A 389 15.03 16.61 -5.61
C VAL A 389 15.57 17.99 -5.26
N PRO A 390 15.97 18.22 -4.00
CA PRO A 390 16.34 19.54 -3.52
C PRO A 390 17.51 20.12 -4.30
N SER A 391 17.42 21.37 -4.75
CA SER A 391 18.50 22.00 -5.53
C SER A 391 19.82 22.14 -4.76
N ALA A 392 19.75 22.20 -3.42
CA ALA A 392 20.92 22.33 -2.56
C ALA A 392 21.62 21.00 -2.27
N ASP A 393 20.89 19.89 -2.27
CA ASP A 393 21.35 18.58 -1.79
C ASP A 393 21.21 17.46 -2.84
N GLY A 394 20.29 17.62 -3.79
CA GLY A 394 20.00 16.66 -4.82
C GLY A 394 20.70 16.89 -6.15
N ASP A 395 20.52 15.93 -7.05
CA ASP A 395 20.98 15.95 -8.42
C ASP A 395 19.92 15.33 -9.35
N MET A 396 19.23 16.16 -10.12
CA MET A 396 18.13 15.74 -10.98
C MET A 396 18.56 14.71 -12.04
N ARG A 397 19.78 14.86 -12.58
CA ARG A 397 20.31 13.92 -13.57
C ARG A 397 20.57 12.54 -12.96
N GLN A 398 21.23 12.50 -11.79
CA GLN A 398 21.46 11.24 -11.07
C GLN A 398 20.15 10.60 -10.65
N TYR A 399 19.17 11.39 -10.20
CA TYR A 399 17.86 10.92 -9.83
C TYR A 399 17.12 10.23 -10.99
N MET A 400 17.11 10.86 -12.19
CA MET A 400 16.50 10.25 -13.38
C MET A 400 17.22 8.97 -13.81
N ASN A 401 18.55 8.97 -13.80
CA ASN A 401 19.35 7.76 -14.06
C ASN A 401 19.06 6.64 -13.04
N GLY A 402 18.88 7.00 -11.78
CA GLY A 402 18.46 6.06 -10.73
C GLY A 402 17.12 5.40 -11.05
N LEU A 403 16.11 6.18 -11.47
CA LEU A 403 14.80 5.65 -11.87
C LEU A 403 14.90 4.69 -13.09
N GLU A 404 15.74 4.99 -14.07
CA GLU A 404 16.00 4.09 -15.20
C GLU A 404 16.64 2.78 -14.75
N ARG A 405 17.65 2.84 -13.90
CA ARG A 405 18.31 1.65 -13.33
C ARG A 405 17.34 0.80 -12.54
N LEU A 406 16.54 1.40 -11.67
CA LEU A 406 15.53 0.68 -10.87
C LEU A 406 14.46 0.05 -11.77
N SER A 407 14.07 0.73 -12.87
CA SER A 407 13.15 0.18 -13.86
C SER A 407 13.72 -1.05 -14.56
N ALA A 408 15.02 -1.06 -14.86
CA ALA A 408 15.69 -2.18 -15.52
C ALA A 408 15.73 -3.45 -14.63
N LEU A 409 15.60 -3.33 -13.31
CA LEU A 409 15.51 -4.46 -12.38
C LEU A 409 14.18 -5.20 -12.47
N ASN A 410 13.14 -4.60 -13.05
CA ASN A 410 11.79 -5.15 -13.21
C ASN A 410 11.22 -5.77 -11.92
N PRO A 411 11.16 -5.04 -10.81
CA PRO A 411 10.72 -5.57 -9.52
C PRO A 411 9.24 -5.98 -9.54
N ASN A 412 8.90 -7.02 -8.77
CA ASN A 412 7.52 -7.51 -8.63
C ASN A 412 6.65 -6.61 -7.75
N LEU A 413 7.22 -6.10 -6.67
CA LEU A 413 6.62 -5.16 -5.73
C LEU A 413 7.60 -4.01 -5.48
N LEU A 414 7.05 -2.86 -5.10
CA LEU A 414 7.86 -1.72 -4.69
C LEU A 414 7.42 -1.25 -3.30
N PHE A 415 8.36 -1.17 -2.40
CA PHE A 415 8.21 -0.73 -1.01
C PHE A 415 8.78 0.68 -0.88
N PRO A 416 7.96 1.73 -1.02
CA PRO A 416 8.42 3.11 -0.93
C PRO A 416 8.55 3.53 0.53
N SER A 417 9.38 4.54 0.80
CA SER A 417 9.45 5.10 2.15
C SER A 417 8.19 5.89 2.53
N HIS A 418 7.39 6.32 1.57
CA HIS A 418 6.15 7.07 1.83
C HIS A 418 4.97 6.53 1.02
N GLY A 419 3.85 6.29 1.73
CA GLY A 419 2.63 5.78 1.14
C GLY A 419 2.56 4.23 1.04
N PRO A 420 1.51 3.67 0.43
CA PRO A 420 1.29 2.23 0.37
C PRO A 420 2.29 1.51 -0.55
N VAL A 421 2.47 0.21 -0.31
CA VAL A 421 3.21 -0.68 -1.21
C VAL A 421 2.60 -0.64 -2.61
N CYS A 422 3.45 -0.63 -3.64
CA CYS A 422 3.05 -0.57 -5.04
C CYS A 422 3.09 -1.95 -5.70
N ALA A 423 1.94 -2.38 -6.19
CA ALA A 423 1.79 -3.65 -6.91
C ALA A 423 2.10 -3.55 -8.43
N ALA A 424 2.28 -2.34 -8.94
CA ALA A 424 2.61 -2.08 -10.33
C ALA A 424 3.87 -1.19 -10.44
N PRO A 425 5.05 -1.68 -10.00
CA PRO A 425 6.28 -0.89 -9.93
C PRO A 425 6.64 -0.20 -11.23
N MET A 426 6.59 -0.93 -12.35
CA MET A 426 6.97 -0.42 -13.67
C MET A 426 6.10 0.76 -14.12
N ARG A 427 4.80 0.73 -13.76
CA ARG A 427 3.89 1.85 -14.05
C ARG A 427 4.29 3.10 -13.28
N VAL A 428 4.67 2.96 -12.01
CA VAL A 428 5.04 4.08 -11.14
C VAL A 428 6.41 4.64 -11.52
N LEU A 429 7.42 3.79 -11.69
CA LEU A 429 8.77 4.19 -12.10
C LEU A 429 8.74 4.93 -13.44
N SER A 430 8.09 4.35 -14.46
CA SER A 430 7.97 4.97 -15.80
C SER A 430 7.20 6.29 -15.75
N ARG A 431 6.11 6.37 -14.97
CA ARG A 431 5.34 7.62 -14.80
C ARG A 431 6.18 8.70 -14.14
N THR A 432 6.92 8.34 -13.08
CA THR A 432 7.79 9.29 -12.36
C THR A 432 8.89 9.81 -13.27
N LEU A 433 9.59 8.93 -13.99
CA LEU A 433 10.64 9.31 -14.93
C LEU A 433 10.07 10.22 -16.04
N LYS A 434 8.97 9.82 -16.68
CA LYS A 434 8.30 10.62 -17.71
C LYS A 434 7.93 12.01 -17.21
N HIS A 435 7.35 12.11 -16.00
CA HIS A 435 7.02 13.39 -15.39
C HIS A 435 8.26 14.29 -15.22
N ARG A 436 9.40 13.73 -14.80
CA ARG A 436 10.67 14.48 -14.66
C ARG A 436 11.20 14.95 -16.01
N MET A 437 11.21 14.09 -17.01
CA MET A 437 11.63 14.42 -18.38
C MET A 437 10.76 15.52 -19.00
N GLU A 438 9.44 15.44 -18.84
CA GLU A 438 8.51 16.46 -19.31
C GLU A 438 8.77 17.81 -18.62
N ARG A 439 9.00 17.82 -17.31
CA ARG A 439 9.32 19.04 -16.55
C ARG A 439 10.67 19.61 -17.00
N GLN A 440 11.69 18.78 -17.16
CA GLN A 440 13.01 19.20 -17.66
C GLN A 440 12.91 19.83 -19.05
N SER A 441 12.09 19.23 -19.94
CA SER A 441 11.84 19.78 -21.28
C SER A 441 11.16 21.15 -21.22
N LYS A 442 10.20 21.37 -20.30
CA LYS A 442 9.55 22.68 -20.11
C LYS A 442 10.54 23.73 -19.61
N VAL A 443 11.41 23.37 -18.67
CA VAL A 443 12.47 24.25 -18.16
C VAL A 443 13.43 24.63 -19.28
N LEU A 444 13.93 23.65 -20.04
CA LEU A 444 14.81 23.89 -21.18
C LEU A 444 14.18 24.77 -22.27
N ASN A 445 12.90 24.52 -22.58
CA ASN A 445 12.17 25.32 -23.57
C ASN A 445 11.96 26.76 -23.11
N ALA A 446 11.78 27.00 -21.83
CA ALA A 446 11.69 28.35 -21.27
C ALA A 446 13.01 29.13 -21.46
N VAL A 447 14.16 28.47 -21.20
CA VAL A 447 15.49 29.08 -21.44
C VAL A 447 15.71 29.30 -22.94
N LYS A 448 15.39 28.32 -23.81
CA LYS A 448 15.47 28.47 -25.28
C LYS A 448 14.56 29.59 -25.81
N GLY A 449 13.46 29.86 -25.12
CA GLY A 449 12.55 30.96 -25.42
C GLY A 449 13.05 32.35 -24.99
N GLY A 450 14.24 32.43 -24.39
CA GLY A 450 14.89 33.68 -23.97
C GLY A 450 14.64 34.08 -22.54
N LEU A 451 13.95 33.25 -21.75
CA LEU A 451 13.85 33.47 -20.29
C LEU A 451 15.19 33.09 -19.65
N ASN A 452 15.71 33.95 -18.81
CA ASN A 452 17.04 33.76 -18.26
C ASN A 452 17.10 33.91 -16.72
N ARG A 453 16.03 34.33 -16.07
CA ARG A 453 15.93 34.39 -14.61
C ARG A 453 15.17 33.20 -14.07
N LEU A 454 15.60 32.70 -12.91
CA LEU A 454 15.00 31.53 -12.26
C LEU A 454 13.47 31.70 -12.08
N GLU A 455 13.03 32.85 -11.62
CA GLU A 455 11.62 33.14 -11.33
C GLU A 455 10.75 33.06 -12.62
N ASP A 456 11.23 33.66 -13.71
CA ASP A 456 10.51 33.69 -15.00
C ASP A 456 10.47 32.28 -15.63
N ILE A 457 11.59 31.55 -15.56
CA ILE A 457 11.67 30.15 -16.01
C ILE A 457 10.73 29.28 -15.18
N ALA A 458 10.72 29.42 -13.86
CA ALA A 458 9.85 28.69 -12.94
C ALA A 458 8.38 28.92 -13.26
N LEU A 459 7.97 30.18 -13.40
CA LEU A 459 6.59 30.54 -13.73
C LEU A 459 6.17 29.95 -15.09
N SER A 460 7.05 29.99 -16.08
CA SER A 460 6.79 29.41 -17.41
C SER A 460 6.68 27.88 -17.37
N ALA A 461 7.63 27.21 -16.71
CA ALA A 461 7.73 25.75 -16.66
C ALA A 461 6.64 25.09 -15.82
N TYR A 462 6.03 25.80 -14.86
CA TYR A 462 4.99 25.31 -13.95
C TYR A 462 3.61 25.93 -14.20
N LYS A 463 3.40 26.54 -15.37
CA LYS A 463 2.09 27.12 -15.75
C LYS A 463 0.92 26.12 -15.68
N ASP A 464 1.19 24.83 -15.81
CA ASP A 464 0.24 23.73 -15.68
C ASP A 464 0.01 23.24 -14.24
N ALA A 465 0.67 23.85 -13.25
CA ALA A 465 0.55 23.51 -11.83
C ALA A 465 0.40 24.80 -10.97
N PRO A 466 -0.66 25.59 -11.18
CA PRO A 466 -0.80 26.92 -10.57
C PRO A 466 -0.94 26.87 -9.04
N ASP A 467 -1.41 25.74 -8.49
CA ASP A 467 -1.59 25.55 -7.04
C ASP A 467 -0.32 25.05 -6.31
N ALA A 468 0.77 24.83 -7.06
CA ALA A 468 2.02 24.36 -6.44
C ALA A 468 2.67 25.49 -5.62
N PRO A 469 3.17 25.20 -4.39
CA PRO A 469 3.85 26.21 -3.56
C PRO A 469 5.03 26.84 -4.31
N GLU A 470 5.10 28.16 -4.34
CA GLU A 470 6.10 28.93 -5.10
C GLU A 470 7.54 28.55 -4.72
N SER A 471 7.81 28.35 -3.43
CA SER A 471 9.13 27.92 -2.95
C SER A 471 9.55 26.55 -3.52
N LEU A 472 8.62 25.61 -3.62
CA LEU A 472 8.89 24.29 -4.22
C LEU A 472 9.06 24.38 -5.74
N VAL A 473 8.24 25.18 -6.41
CA VAL A 473 8.37 25.44 -7.85
C VAL A 473 9.73 26.02 -8.17
N ARG A 474 10.17 27.02 -7.42
CA ARG A 474 11.48 27.66 -7.57
C ARG A 474 12.63 26.67 -7.34
N ASP A 475 12.61 25.92 -6.24
CA ASP A 475 13.65 24.95 -5.89
C ASP A 475 13.74 23.82 -6.94
N GLN A 476 12.60 23.25 -7.36
CA GLN A 476 12.59 22.18 -8.37
C GLN A 476 13.01 22.69 -9.76
N THR A 477 12.68 23.93 -10.12
CA THR A 477 13.20 24.55 -11.37
C THR A 477 14.70 24.68 -11.33
N LEU A 478 15.27 25.15 -10.21
CA LEU A 478 16.71 25.25 -10.04
C LEU A 478 17.39 23.87 -10.09
N SER A 479 16.78 22.85 -9.49
CA SER A 479 17.28 21.48 -9.58
C SER A 479 17.34 20.97 -11.02
N HIS A 480 16.29 21.21 -11.83
CA HIS A 480 16.28 20.88 -13.26
C HIS A 480 17.32 21.69 -14.05
N LEU A 481 17.45 22.99 -13.80
CA LEU A 481 18.46 23.85 -14.46
C LEU A 481 19.87 23.34 -14.20
N ARG A 482 20.20 23.01 -12.95
CA ARG A 482 21.51 22.44 -12.61
C ARG A 482 21.75 21.07 -13.25
N GLY A 483 20.70 20.25 -13.40
CA GLY A 483 20.76 19.03 -14.21
C GLY A 483 21.12 19.33 -15.68
N LEU A 484 20.46 20.31 -16.30
CA LEU A 484 20.72 20.75 -17.68
C LEU A 484 22.12 21.37 -17.85
N VAL A 485 22.64 22.07 -16.83
CA VAL A 485 24.02 22.57 -16.83
C VAL A 485 25.01 21.41 -16.84
N LYS A 486 24.80 20.38 -16.02
CA LYS A 486 25.63 19.15 -16.03
C LYS A 486 25.55 18.35 -17.34
N GLU A 487 24.45 18.48 -18.07
CA GLU A 487 24.27 17.90 -19.42
C GLU A 487 24.91 18.76 -20.52
N GLY A 488 25.38 19.96 -20.20
CA GLY A 488 25.94 20.89 -21.16
C GLY A 488 24.91 21.52 -22.11
N LEU A 489 23.67 21.66 -21.69
CA LEU A 489 22.55 22.24 -22.47
C LEU A 489 22.23 23.67 -22.05
N VAL A 490 22.63 24.04 -20.84
CA VAL A 490 22.40 25.35 -20.23
C VAL A 490 23.71 25.81 -19.57
N ILE A 491 23.97 27.11 -19.57
CA ILE A 491 25.06 27.77 -18.84
C ILE A 491 24.44 28.53 -17.67
N GLU A 492 25.05 28.46 -16.48
CA GLU A 492 24.71 29.23 -15.29
C GLU A 492 25.82 30.26 -15.05
N GLU A 493 25.49 31.56 -15.14
CA GLU A 493 26.38 32.67 -14.85
C GLU A 493 25.77 33.56 -13.77
N GLY A 494 26.13 33.32 -12.51
CA GLY A 494 25.47 33.94 -11.36
C GLY A 494 24.00 33.54 -11.29
N ASP A 495 23.09 34.51 -11.37
CA ASP A 495 21.63 34.27 -11.34
C ASP A 495 20.99 34.17 -12.75
N ILE A 496 21.81 34.05 -13.80
CA ILE A 496 21.38 34.05 -15.18
C ILE A 496 21.61 32.67 -15.82
N PHE A 497 20.62 32.18 -16.52
CA PHE A 497 20.65 30.92 -17.26
C PHE A 497 20.48 31.17 -18.76
N SER A 498 21.34 30.58 -19.58
CA SER A 498 21.28 30.70 -21.03
C SER A 498 21.56 29.37 -21.71
N THR A 499 21.13 29.23 -22.98
CA THR A 499 21.50 28.07 -23.80
C THR A 499 22.92 28.24 -24.32
N ILE A 500 23.61 27.14 -24.57
CA ILE A 500 24.91 27.09 -25.24
C ILE A 500 24.77 27.50 -26.72
#